data_e54225b8cf7b6417c7d85f825ad96022
#
_entry.id   e54225b8cf7b6417c7d85f825ad96022
#
_cell.length_a   1.000
_cell.length_b   1.000
_cell.length_c   1.000
_cell.angle_alpha   90.00
_cell.angle_beta   90.00
_cell.angle_gamma   90.00
#
_symmetry.space_group_name_H-M   'P 1'
#
loop_
_entity.id
_entity.type
_entity.pdbx_description
1 polymer ?
#
loop_
_entity_poly.entity_id
_entity_poly.type
_entity_poly.pdbx_seq_one_letter_code
_entity_poly.pdbx_strand_id
1 'polypeptide(L)'
;MNKEIDIKDMAPVKASERHVILDALRGFALLGICLANFPEFSLYTFQKPEITEAMPTAEIDKVVRFLQYLFVDGKFYTIFSLLFGIGFSIIISNAVKKGTDGFRIFYRRMIVLAAIGFLHLMFIWSGDILLLYALLGMLLPLFRHVSDRVLLGTSAVLLLLPILIDWLAGTFGVSRSAPAVRMQQHYCNLYGITEYNFGIWLCDAENYGGEIGRAHV
;
A
#
# COMPACT_ATOMS: atom_id res chain seq x y z
N MET A 1 36.92 17.64 -2.48
CA MET A 1 36.43 18.66 -3.41
C MET A 1 34.92 18.67 -3.28
N ASN A 2 34.38 19.52 -2.41
CA ASN A 2 32.91 19.64 -2.19
C ASN A 2 32.31 20.27 -3.44
N LYS A 3 31.55 19.46 -4.20
CA LYS A 3 30.71 19.99 -5.28
C LYS A 3 29.48 20.60 -4.59
N GLU A 4 29.42 21.94 -4.56
CA GLU A 4 28.20 22.66 -4.16
C GLU A 4 27.02 22.09 -4.99
N ILE A 5 25.99 21.64 -4.29
CA ILE A 5 24.77 21.15 -4.93
C ILE A 5 24.03 22.38 -5.44
N ASP A 6 24.07 22.61 -6.75
CA ASP A 6 23.33 23.70 -7.39
C ASP A 6 21.84 23.45 -7.19
N ILE A 7 21.14 24.44 -6.61
CA ILE A 7 19.68 24.42 -6.39
C ILE A 7 18.91 24.19 -7.73
N LYS A 8 19.52 24.50 -8.87
CA LYS A 8 19.01 24.21 -10.20
C LYS A 8 18.82 22.71 -10.50
N ASP A 9 19.61 21.84 -9.86
CA ASP A 9 19.48 20.37 -10.01
C ASP A 9 18.24 19.81 -9.27
N MET A 10 17.61 20.62 -8.45
CA MET A 10 16.41 20.29 -7.66
C MET A 10 15.12 20.80 -8.29
N ALA A 11 15.17 21.44 -9.46
CA ALA A 11 13.99 21.96 -10.14
C ALA A 11 13.03 20.83 -10.57
N PRO A 12 11.71 21.07 -10.53
CA PRO A 12 10.73 20.12 -11.06
C PRO A 12 11.01 19.80 -12.54
N VAL A 13 10.70 18.56 -12.94
CA VAL A 13 10.83 18.11 -14.34
C VAL A 13 10.04 19.07 -15.24
N LYS A 14 10.67 19.56 -16.31
CA LYS A 14 10.01 20.44 -17.27
C LYS A 14 8.82 19.74 -17.91
N ALA A 15 7.76 20.49 -18.23
CA ALA A 15 6.52 19.94 -18.81
C ALA A 15 6.77 19.12 -20.09
N SER A 16 7.77 19.49 -20.89
CA SER A 16 8.18 18.76 -22.11
C SER A 16 8.87 17.40 -21.85
N GLU A 17 9.32 17.15 -20.63
CA GLU A 17 9.98 15.90 -20.21
C GLU A 17 9.04 14.99 -19.41
N ARG A 18 7.79 15.41 -19.19
CA ARG A 18 6.79 14.62 -18.45
C ARG A 18 6.20 13.52 -19.31
N HIS A 19 6.20 12.32 -18.78
CA HIS A 19 5.48 11.19 -19.37
C HIS A 19 4.00 11.24 -18.97
N VAL A 20 3.20 12.06 -19.67
CA VAL A 20 1.77 12.31 -19.38
C VAL A 20 0.98 11.01 -19.18
N ILE A 21 1.27 9.99 -20.00
CA ILE A 21 0.60 8.68 -19.90
C ILE A 21 0.89 8.01 -18.54
N LEU A 22 2.13 8.07 -18.05
CA LEU A 22 2.50 7.46 -16.77
C LEU A 22 1.85 8.20 -15.59
N ASP A 23 1.74 9.52 -15.68
CA ASP A 23 1.07 10.32 -14.65
C ASP A 23 -0.45 10.06 -14.67
N ALA A 24 -1.06 9.93 -15.84
CA ALA A 24 -2.46 9.54 -15.98
C ALA A 24 -2.73 8.13 -15.42
N LEU A 25 -1.85 7.15 -15.71
CA LEU A 25 -1.97 5.80 -15.17
C LEU A 25 -1.79 5.75 -13.65
N ARG A 26 -0.91 6.59 -13.08
CA ARG A 26 -0.79 6.71 -11.63
C ARG A 26 -2.06 7.28 -11.00
N GLY A 27 -2.63 8.32 -11.60
CA GLY A 27 -3.90 8.90 -11.16
C GLY A 27 -5.04 7.86 -11.22
N PHE A 28 -5.12 7.10 -12.30
CA PHE A 28 -6.09 6.01 -12.46
C PHE A 28 -5.87 4.90 -11.42
N ALA A 29 -4.63 4.52 -11.16
CA ALA A 29 -4.31 3.53 -10.12
C ALA A 29 -4.71 4.02 -8.72
N LEU A 30 -4.45 5.28 -8.39
CA LEU A 30 -4.88 5.89 -7.12
C LEU A 30 -6.39 5.92 -6.98
N LEU A 31 -7.13 6.26 -8.03
CA LEU A 31 -8.59 6.21 -8.04
C LEU A 31 -9.09 4.79 -7.71
N GLY A 32 -8.53 3.78 -8.35
CA GLY A 32 -8.90 2.38 -8.08
C GLY A 32 -8.56 1.94 -6.65
N ILE A 33 -7.42 2.37 -6.10
CA ILE A 33 -7.05 2.13 -4.70
C ILE A 33 -8.06 2.81 -3.75
N CYS A 34 -8.49 4.03 -4.05
CA CYS A 34 -9.51 4.74 -3.28
C CYS A 34 -10.84 3.95 -3.29
N LEU A 35 -11.27 3.47 -4.46
CA LEU A 35 -12.47 2.63 -4.57
C LEU A 35 -12.34 1.31 -3.80
N ALA A 36 -11.16 0.68 -3.79
CA ALA A 36 -10.92 -0.55 -3.03
C ALA A 36 -11.11 -0.34 -1.52
N ASN A 37 -10.67 0.81 -1.02
CA ASN A 37 -10.70 1.13 0.41
C ASN A 37 -12.02 1.81 0.86
N PHE A 38 -12.89 2.19 -0.08
CA PHE A 38 -14.14 2.90 0.24
C PHE A 38 -15.05 2.16 1.23
N PRO A 39 -15.21 0.82 1.18
CA PRO A 39 -16.04 0.10 2.15
C PRO A 39 -15.53 0.20 3.59
N GLU A 40 -14.21 0.31 3.78
CA GLU A 40 -13.63 0.53 5.12
C GLU A 40 -13.81 1.98 5.57
N PHE A 41 -13.54 2.95 4.70
CA PHE A 41 -13.74 4.38 5.01
C PHE A 41 -15.19 4.75 5.31
N SER A 42 -16.15 4.05 4.68
CA SER A 42 -17.57 4.22 4.94
C SER A 42 -18.08 3.42 6.15
N LEU A 43 -17.19 2.67 6.82
CA LEU A 43 -17.53 1.74 7.89
C LEU A 43 -18.50 0.61 7.47
N TYR A 44 -18.78 0.45 6.18
CA TYR A 44 -19.67 -0.60 5.66
C TYR A 44 -19.17 -2.00 6.01
N THR A 45 -17.86 -2.22 5.90
CA THR A 45 -17.22 -3.52 6.20
C THR A 45 -17.41 -3.94 7.67
N PHE A 46 -17.59 -2.98 8.57
CA PHE A 46 -17.73 -3.22 10.01
C PHE A 46 -19.18 -3.31 10.48
N GLN A 47 -20.16 -3.24 9.56
CA GLN A 47 -21.57 -3.38 9.90
C GLN A 47 -21.94 -4.85 10.10
N LYS A 48 -22.93 -5.10 10.98
CA LYS A 48 -23.51 -6.43 11.14
C LYS A 48 -24.18 -6.87 9.85
N PRO A 49 -24.11 -8.17 9.47
CA PRO A 49 -24.78 -8.71 8.28
C PRO A 49 -26.29 -8.36 8.26
N GLU A 50 -26.95 -8.42 9.42
CA GLU A 50 -28.40 -8.13 9.52
C GLU A 50 -28.71 -6.67 9.15
N ILE A 51 -27.78 -5.73 9.43
CA ILE A 51 -27.95 -4.32 9.08
C ILE A 51 -27.74 -4.13 7.58
N THR A 52 -26.69 -4.71 7.02
CA THR A 52 -26.38 -4.57 5.59
C THR A 52 -27.42 -5.28 4.73
N GLU A 53 -27.95 -6.41 5.16
CA GLU A 53 -29.01 -7.14 4.46
C GLU A 53 -30.38 -6.44 4.55
N ALA A 54 -30.62 -5.65 5.60
CA ALA A 54 -31.84 -4.86 5.76
C ALA A 54 -31.81 -3.52 5.00
N MET A 55 -30.65 -3.13 4.43
CA MET A 55 -30.55 -1.90 3.64
C MET A 55 -31.37 -1.98 2.35
N PRO A 56 -32.04 -0.89 1.93
CA PRO A 56 -32.76 -0.86 0.65
C PRO A 56 -31.89 -1.17 -0.55
N THR A 57 -30.57 -0.99 -0.43
CA THR A 57 -29.56 -1.21 -1.46
C THR A 57 -28.91 -2.58 -1.41
N ALA A 58 -29.27 -3.47 -0.48
CA ALA A 58 -28.58 -4.72 -0.19
C ALA A 58 -28.30 -5.60 -1.43
N GLU A 59 -29.26 -5.73 -2.35
CA GLU A 59 -29.09 -6.50 -3.58
C GLU A 59 -28.13 -5.81 -4.57
N ILE A 60 -28.17 -4.48 -4.64
CA ILE A 60 -27.25 -3.68 -5.48
C ILE A 60 -25.84 -3.75 -4.86
N ASP A 61 -25.73 -3.67 -3.55
CA ASP A 61 -24.46 -3.73 -2.84
C ASP A 61 -23.73 -5.06 -3.08
N LYS A 62 -24.44 -6.18 -3.14
CA LYS A 62 -23.88 -7.49 -3.51
C LYS A 62 -23.26 -7.46 -4.92
N VAL A 63 -23.96 -6.87 -5.87
CA VAL A 63 -23.45 -6.73 -7.26
C VAL A 63 -22.23 -5.80 -7.28
N VAL A 64 -22.30 -4.66 -6.62
CA VAL A 64 -21.18 -3.69 -6.53
C VAL A 64 -19.96 -4.34 -5.89
N ARG A 65 -20.13 -5.07 -4.78
CA ARG A 65 -19.03 -5.80 -4.13
C ARG A 65 -18.43 -6.87 -5.02
N PHE A 66 -19.25 -7.61 -5.78
CA PHE A 66 -18.77 -8.58 -6.77
C PHE A 66 -17.94 -7.90 -7.87
N LEU A 67 -18.42 -6.79 -8.42
CA LEU A 67 -17.70 -6.02 -9.44
C LEU A 67 -16.40 -5.43 -8.88
N GLN A 68 -16.42 -4.92 -7.65
CA GLN A 68 -15.24 -4.43 -6.97
C GLN A 68 -14.20 -5.54 -6.80
N TYR A 69 -14.59 -6.72 -6.32
CA TYR A 69 -13.73 -7.88 -6.21
C TYR A 69 -13.14 -8.28 -7.57
N LEU A 70 -13.96 -8.30 -8.61
CA LEU A 70 -13.55 -8.74 -9.95
C LEU A 70 -12.59 -7.74 -10.62
N PHE A 71 -12.85 -6.43 -10.52
CA PHE A 71 -12.16 -5.41 -11.31
C PHE A 71 -11.22 -4.52 -10.50
N VAL A 72 -11.39 -4.42 -9.18
CA VAL A 72 -10.70 -3.43 -8.36
C VAL A 72 -9.72 -4.09 -7.39
N ASP A 73 -10.20 -5.01 -6.56
CA ASP A 73 -9.41 -5.56 -5.46
C ASP A 73 -8.12 -6.23 -5.94
N GLY A 74 -6.99 -5.77 -5.43
CA GLY A 74 -5.65 -6.24 -5.77
C GLY A 74 -5.08 -5.76 -7.12
N LYS A 75 -5.91 -5.39 -8.11
CA LYS A 75 -5.44 -5.05 -9.46
C LYS A 75 -4.73 -3.70 -9.49
N PHE A 76 -5.31 -2.71 -8.84
CA PHE A 76 -4.76 -1.35 -8.83
C PHE A 76 -3.49 -1.21 -8.00
N TYR A 77 -3.34 -1.96 -6.94
CA TYR A 77 -2.07 -2.07 -6.21
C TYR A 77 -0.96 -2.63 -7.09
N THR A 78 -1.26 -3.64 -7.91
CA THR A 78 -0.31 -4.21 -8.87
C THR A 78 0.12 -3.19 -9.92
N ILE A 79 -0.84 -2.46 -10.52
CA ILE A 79 -0.55 -1.39 -11.48
C ILE A 79 0.31 -0.31 -10.83
N PHE A 80 -0.03 0.11 -9.62
CA PHE A 80 0.73 1.13 -8.89
C PHE A 80 2.16 0.67 -8.58
N SER A 81 2.36 -0.59 -8.20
CA SER A 81 3.67 -1.19 -7.96
C SER A 81 4.53 -1.21 -9.23
N LEU A 82 3.96 -1.58 -10.37
CA LEU A 82 4.65 -1.54 -11.66
C LEU A 82 5.07 -0.10 -12.03
N LEU A 83 4.16 0.86 -11.88
CA LEU A 83 4.45 2.27 -12.14
C LEU A 83 5.50 2.85 -11.20
N PHE A 84 5.58 2.34 -9.96
CA PHE A 84 6.62 2.70 -9.01
C PHE A 84 8.01 2.23 -9.50
N GLY A 85 8.12 0.97 -9.94
CA GLY A 85 9.36 0.41 -10.52
C GLY A 85 9.79 1.15 -11.80
N ILE A 86 8.85 1.46 -12.69
CA ILE A 86 9.12 2.28 -13.90
C ILE A 86 9.62 3.67 -13.48
N GLY A 87 9.01 4.29 -12.47
CA GLY A 87 9.43 5.57 -11.93
C GLY A 87 10.87 5.56 -11.40
N PHE A 88 11.28 4.49 -10.72
CA PHE A 88 12.67 4.27 -10.30
C PHE A 88 13.62 4.28 -11.51
N SER A 89 13.33 3.48 -12.54
CA SER A 89 14.15 3.38 -13.74
C SER A 89 14.29 4.72 -14.47
N ILE A 90 13.22 5.51 -14.54
CA ILE A 90 13.23 6.84 -15.13
C ILE A 90 14.12 7.80 -14.32
N ILE A 91 14.02 7.79 -12.99
CA ILE A 91 14.85 8.65 -12.12
C ILE A 91 16.32 8.35 -12.35
N ILE A 92 16.72 7.08 -12.35
CA ILE A 92 18.11 6.69 -12.55
C ILE A 92 18.59 7.07 -13.96
N SER A 93 17.81 6.77 -14.99
CA SER A 93 18.16 7.10 -16.38
C SER A 93 18.34 8.59 -16.61
N ASN A 94 17.43 9.41 -16.08
CA ASN A 94 17.52 10.87 -16.19
C ASN A 94 18.69 11.45 -15.42
N ALA A 95 19.01 10.90 -14.26
CA ALA A 95 20.16 11.32 -13.47
C ALA A 95 21.49 11.01 -14.18
N VAL A 96 21.61 9.83 -14.80
CA VAL A 96 22.76 9.46 -15.64
C VAL A 96 22.94 10.45 -16.79
N LYS A 97 21.84 10.78 -17.52
CA LYS A 97 21.89 11.77 -18.61
C LYS A 97 22.31 13.16 -18.17
N LYS A 98 21.97 13.54 -16.93
CA LYS A 98 22.33 14.86 -16.34
C LYS A 98 23.67 14.85 -15.62
N GLY A 99 24.37 13.72 -15.53
CA GLY A 99 25.62 13.57 -14.79
C GLY A 99 25.45 13.73 -13.27
N THR A 100 24.23 13.49 -12.73
CA THR A 100 23.90 13.60 -11.31
C THR A 100 23.77 12.24 -10.65
N ASP A 101 23.86 12.19 -9.32
CA ASP A 101 23.68 10.95 -8.56
C ASP A 101 22.17 10.60 -8.40
N GLY A 102 21.69 9.73 -9.27
CA GLY A 102 20.30 9.28 -9.26
C GLY A 102 19.91 8.51 -8.00
N PHE A 103 20.86 7.80 -7.37
CA PHE A 103 20.58 7.08 -6.13
C PHE A 103 20.33 8.02 -4.97
N ARG A 104 21.14 9.07 -4.83
CA ARG A 104 20.93 10.09 -3.80
C ARG A 104 19.55 10.74 -3.94
N ILE A 105 19.14 11.06 -5.17
CA ILE A 105 17.81 11.63 -5.45
C ILE A 105 16.74 10.64 -5.06
N PHE A 106 16.88 9.37 -5.46
CA PHE A 106 15.91 8.32 -5.19
C PHE A 106 15.78 8.04 -3.68
N TYR A 107 16.88 7.81 -2.96
CA TYR A 107 16.85 7.53 -1.53
C TYR A 107 16.26 8.69 -0.72
N ARG A 108 16.57 9.94 -1.08
CA ARG A 108 15.93 11.10 -0.44
C ARG A 108 14.41 11.06 -0.60
N ARG A 109 13.90 10.69 -1.78
CA ARG A 109 12.46 10.52 -2.03
C ARG A 109 11.88 9.40 -1.18
N MET A 110 12.57 8.28 -1.06
CA MET A 110 12.13 7.15 -0.23
C MET A 110 12.10 7.51 1.25
N ILE A 111 13.09 8.25 1.75
CA ILE A 111 13.12 8.70 3.15
C ILE A 111 11.94 9.65 3.43
N VAL A 112 11.67 10.60 2.53
CA VAL A 112 10.52 11.50 2.68
C VAL A 112 9.21 10.71 2.63
N LEU A 113 9.08 9.76 1.69
CA LEU A 113 7.91 8.89 1.59
C LEU A 113 7.74 8.03 2.85
N ALA A 114 8.83 7.49 3.40
CA ALA A 114 8.82 6.73 4.65
C ALA A 114 8.36 7.58 5.84
N ALA A 115 8.84 8.81 5.94
CA ALA A 115 8.41 9.73 6.99
C ALA A 115 6.91 10.07 6.88
N ILE A 116 6.43 10.36 5.66
CA ILE A 116 5.00 10.60 5.41
C ILE A 116 4.19 9.35 5.71
N GLY A 117 4.61 8.17 5.23
CA GLY A 117 3.92 6.91 5.47
C GLY A 117 3.89 6.53 6.95
N PHE A 118 5.00 6.79 7.68
CA PHE A 118 5.04 6.57 9.13
C PHE A 118 4.04 7.48 9.87
N LEU A 119 4.00 8.77 9.54
CA LEU A 119 3.03 9.70 10.14
C LEU A 119 1.59 9.31 9.75
N HIS A 120 1.36 8.92 8.52
CA HIS A 120 0.06 8.46 8.05
C HIS A 120 -0.38 7.19 8.79
N LEU A 121 0.51 6.20 8.90
CA LEU A 121 0.27 4.97 9.64
C LEU A 121 -0.06 5.24 11.13
N MET A 122 0.67 6.16 11.78
CA MET A 122 0.52 6.43 13.20
C MET A 122 -0.66 7.35 13.55
N PHE A 123 -1.03 8.28 12.66
CA PHE A 123 -1.95 9.37 13.03
C PHE A 123 -3.20 9.44 12.15
N ILE A 124 -3.27 8.71 11.05
CA ILE A 124 -4.39 8.82 10.10
C ILE A 124 -5.10 7.48 9.93
N TRP A 125 -4.35 6.44 9.50
CA TRP A 125 -4.96 5.15 9.20
C TRP A 125 -3.96 4.00 9.23
N SER A 126 -4.32 2.93 9.94
CA SER A 126 -3.50 1.72 10.10
C SER A 126 -3.29 0.92 8.80
N GLY A 127 -4.15 1.09 7.80
CA GLY A 127 -4.02 0.47 6.48
C GLY A 127 -3.03 1.17 5.53
N ASP A 128 -2.01 1.88 6.07
CA ASP A 128 -1.01 2.57 5.25
C ASP A 128 -0.19 1.62 4.39
N ILE A 129 -0.03 1.99 3.13
CA ILE A 129 0.82 1.30 2.16
C ILE A 129 2.07 2.11 1.80
N LEU A 130 2.12 3.42 2.12
CA LEU A 130 3.20 4.32 1.72
C LEU A 130 4.52 3.94 2.39
N LEU A 131 4.48 3.61 3.69
CA LEU A 131 5.65 3.16 4.43
C LEU A 131 6.19 1.86 3.84
N LEU A 132 5.32 0.90 3.51
CA LEU A 132 5.71 -0.36 2.87
C LEU A 132 6.38 -0.11 1.51
N TYR A 133 5.80 0.76 0.66
CA TYR A 133 6.40 1.13 -0.63
C TYR A 133 7.75 1.81 -0.47
N ALA A 134 7.91 2.66 0.53
CA ALA A 134 9.18 3.32 0.80
C ALA A 134 10.26 2.31 1.21
N LEU A 135 9.96 1.40 2.13
CA LEU A 135 10.89 0.38 2.62
C LEU A 135 11.29 -0.60 1.50
N LEU A 136 10.31 -1.15 0.77
CA LEU A 136 10.56 -2.02 -0.38
C LEU A 136 11.27 -1.27 -1.51
N GLY A 137 10.93 0.00 -1.73
CA GLY A 137 11.58 0.86 -2.71
C GLY A 137 13.06 1.03 -2.44
N MET A 138 13.48 1.15 -1.16
CA MET A 138 14.90 1.23 -0.80
C MET A 138 15.71 -0.01 -1.22
N LEU A 139 15.07 -1.14 -1.48
CA LEU A 139 15.71 -2.35 -1.99
C LEU A 139 15.89 -2.37 -3.52
N LEU A 140 15.14 -1.56 -4.29
CA LEU A 140 15.21 -1.55 -5.75
C LEU A 140 16.63 -1.33 -6.31
N PRO A 141 17.46 -0.43 -5.73
CA PRO A 141 18.84 -0.25 -6.20
C PRO A 141 19.70 -1.50 -6.20
N LEU A 142 19.40 -2.49 -5.35
CA LEU A 142 20.14 -3.76 -5.30
C LEU A 142 19.99 -4.57 -6.60
N PHE A 143 18.89 -4.38 -7.31
CA PHE A 143 18.57 -5.08 -8.55
C PHE A 143 19.08 -4.37 -9.82
N ARG A 144 19.75 -3.21 -9.69
CA ARG A 144 20.19 -2.41 -10.84
C ARG A 144 21.13 -3.15 -11.80
N HIS A 145 22.03 -3.97 -11.27
CA HIS A 145 23.05 -4.68 -12.03
C HIS A 145 22.70 -6.14 -12.30
N VAL A 146 21.50 -6.55 -11.93
CA VAL A 146 21.01 -7.91 -12.11
C VAL A 146 20.57 -8.08 -13.58
N SER A 147 20.94 -9.18 -14.21
CA SER A 147 20.51 -9.47 -15.59
C SER A 147 19.00 -9.70 -15.66
N ASP A 148 18.39 -9.37 -16.80
CA ASP A 148 16.94 -9.50 -17.01
C ASP A 148 16.42 -10.92 -16.74
N ARG A 149 17.21 -11.95 -17.05
CA ARG A 149 16.82 -13.35 -16.79
C ARG A 149 16.72 -13.64 -15.30
N VAL A 150 17.68 -13.16 -14.52
CA VAL A 150 17.67 -13.33 -13.04
C VAL A 150 16.56 -12.48 -12.46
N LEU A 151 16.34 -11.26 -12.93
CA LEU A 151 15.27 -10.38 -12.48
C LEU A 151 13.89 -11.02 -12.70
N LEU A 152 13.64 -11.54 -13.91
CA LEU A 152 12.39 -12.24 -14.24
C LEU A 152 12.22 -13.51 -13.41
N GLY A 153 13.29 -14.30 -13.25
CA GLY A 153 13.26 -15.51 -12.40
C GLY A 153 12.94 -15.18 -10.94
N THR A 154 13.60 -14.17 -10.37
CA THR A 154 13.34 -13.71 -9.01
C THR A 154 11.90 -13.20 -8.86
N SER A 155 11.41 -12.43 -9.83
CA SER A 155 10.02 -11.94 -9.81
C SER A 155 9.02 -13.09 -9.86
N ALA A 156 9.24 -14.09 -10.71
CA ALA A 156 8.39 -15.28 -10.80
C ALA A 156 8.40 -16.07 -9.47
N VAL A 157 9.57 -16.27 -8.87
CA VAL A 157 9.69 -16.93 -7.56
C VAL A 157 8.93 -16.15 -6.50
N LEU A 158 9.11 -14.83 -6.40
CA LEU A 158 8.44 -14.00 -5.40
C LEU A 158 6.92 -13.98 -5.58
N LEU A 159 6.41 -14.07 -6.82
CA LEU A 159 4.98 -14.17 -7.11
C LEU A 159 4.39 -15.52 -6.73
N LEU A 160 5.13 -16.61 -6.97
CA LEU A 160 4.64 -17.96 -6.72
C LEU A 160 4.89 -18.43 -5.29
N LEU A 161 5.89 -17.88 -4.62
CA LEU A 161 6.29 -18.26 -3.27
C LEU A 161 5.16 -18.18 -2.24
N PRO A 162 4.32 -17.11 -2.18
CA PRO A 162 3.19 -17.07 -1.26
C PRO A 162 2.19 -18.19 -1.49
N ILE A 163 1.90 -18.52 -2.76
CA ILE A 163 0.98 -19.60 -3.13
C ILE A 163 1.54 -20.96 -2.66
N LEU A 164 2.84 -21.19 -2.90
CA LEU A 164 3.50 -22.39 -2.43
C LEU A 164 3.51 -22.51 -0.89
N ILE A 165 3.78 -21.40 -0.21
CA ILE A 165 3.77 -21.37 1.27
C ILE A 165 2.36 -21.64 1.80
N ASP A 166 1.31 -21.08 1.19
CA ASP A 166 -0.08 -21.32 1.60
C ASP A 166 -0.49 -22.76 1.35
N TRP A 167 -0.09 -23.33 0.22
CA TRP A 167 -0.36 -24.73 -0.08
C TRP A 167 0.34 -25.67 0.90
N LEU A 168 1.62 -25.43 1.20
CA LEU A 168 2.38 -26.19 2.20
C LEU A 168 1.76 -26.02 3.60
N ALA A 169 1.47 -24.80 4.01
CA ALA A 169 0.85 -24.53 5.31
C ALA A 169 -0.49 -25.27 5.46
N GLY A 170 -1.31 -25.28 4.40
CA GLY A 170 -2.57 -26.04 4.37
C GLY A 170 -2.35 -27.55 4.49
N THR A 171 -1.34 -28.10 3.79
CA THR A 171 -1.02 -29.55 3.86
C THR A 171 -0.51 -29.99 5.21
N PHE A 172 0.27 -29.14 5.89
CA PHE A 172 0.82 -29.42 7.21
C PHE A 172 -0.06 -28.95 8.38
N GLY A 173 -1.24 -28.40 8.11
CA GLY A 173 -2.16 -27.86 9.12
C GLY A 173 -1.61 -26.66 9.89
N VAL A 174 -0.65 -25.94 9.31
CA VAL A 174 -0.03 -24.75 9.91
C VAL A 174 -0.73 -23.50 9.42
N SER A 175 -1.38 -22.75 10.33
CA SER A 175 -1.96 -21.45 9.98
C SER A 175 -0.91 -20.34 10.11
N ARG A 176 -0.56 -19.68 9.01
CA ARG A 176 0.36 -18.51 9.00
C ARG A 176 -0.19 -17.31 9.76
N SER A 177 -1.50 -17.16 9.75
CA SER A 177 -2.19 -16.07 10.45
C SER A 177 -2.37 -16.34 11.96
N ALA A 178 -2.15 -17.56 12.43
CA ALA A 178 -2.42 -17.93 13.81
C ALA A 178 -1.72 -17.06 14.88
N PRO A 179 -0.46 -16.59 14.70
CA PRO A 179 0.12 -15.65 15.66
C PRO A 179 -0.55 -14.29 15.67
N ALA A 180 -0.84 -13.73 14.47
CA ALA A 180 -1.51 -12.44 14.32
C ALA A 180 -2.96 -12.52 14.84
N VAL A 181 -3.70 -13.58 14.50
CA VAL A 181 -5.07 -13.82 14.99
C VAL A 181 -5.09 -13.94 16.50
N ARG A 182 -4.14 -14.66 17.11
CA ARG A 182 -4.07 -14.76 18.59
C ARG A 182 -3.78 -13.42 19.23
N MET A 183 -2.89 -12.62 18.65
CA MET A 183 -2.59 -11.28 19.14
C MET A 183 -3.82 -10.37 19.01
N GLN A 184 -4.48 -10.37 17.86
CA GLN A 184 -5.73 -9.65 17.64
C GLN A 184 -6.82 -10.07 18.65
N GLN A 185 -7.04 -11.37 18.84
CA GLN A 185 -8.02 -11.88 19.82
C GLN A 185 -7.69 -11.45 21.24
N HIS A 186 -6.40 -11.45 21.61
CA HIS A 186 -5.98 -10.96 22.91
C HIS A 186 -6.38 -9.49 23.13
N TYR A 187 -6.09 -8.62 22.21
CA TYR A 187 -6.47 -7.20 22.30
C TYR A 187 -7.98 -6.99 22.19
N CYS A 188 -8.66 -7.70 21.30
CA CYS A 188 -10.12 -7.66 21.22
C CYS A 188 -10.75 -8.02 22.55
N ASN A 189 -10.30 -9.08 23.22
CA ASN A 189 -10.79 -9.49 24.53
C ASN A 189 -10.47 -8.46 25.62
N LEU A 190 -9.28 -7.87 25.58
CA LEU A 190 -8.83 -6.86 26.53
C LEU A 190 -9.71 -5.60 26.50
N TYR A 191 -10.12 -5.18 25.30
CA TYR A 191 -10.89 -3.96 25.09
C TYR A 191 -12.40 -4.21 24.86
N GLY A 192 -12.86 -5.45 24.96
CA GLY A 192 -14.25 -5.80 24.70
C GLY A 192 -14.68 -5.60 23.25
N ILE A 193 -13.73 -5.69 22.31
CA ILE A 193 -13.98 -5.51 20.89
C ILE A 193 -14.50 -6.82 20.30
N THR A 194 -15.55 -6.73 19.52
CA THR A 194 -16.11 -7.83 18.73
C THR A 194 -16.03 -7.46 17.24
N GLU A 195 -16.19 -8.45 16.36
CA GLU A 195 -16.25 -8.24 14.93
C GLU A 195 -17.27 -7.16 14.52
N TYR A 196 -18.35 -7.02 15.27
CA TYR A 196 -19.47 -6.15 14.92
C TYR A 196 -19.49 -4.82 15.68
N ASN A 197 -18.70 -4.66 16.73
CA ASN A 197 -18.67 -3.39 17.46
C ASN A 197 -17.41 -2.55 17.19
N PHE A 198 -16.49 -3.06 16.37
CA PHE A 198 -15.21 -2.41 16.11
C PHE A 198 -15.38 -0.98 15.58
N GLY A 199 -16.25 -0.79 14.60
CA GLY A 199 -16.49 0.55 14.04
C GLY A 199 -17.09 1.51 15.07
N ILE A 200 -18.04 1.05 15.89
CA ILE A 200 -18.64 1.85 16.97
C ILE A 200 -17.59 2.15 18.04
N TRP A 201 -16.83 1.12 18.46
CA TRP A 201 -15.76 1.27 19.44
C TRP A 201 -14.70 2.26 19.00
N LEU A 202 -14.36 2.27 17.69
CA LEU A 202 -13.40 3.18 17.12
C LEU A 202 -13.90 4.64 17.15
N CYS A 203 -15.17 4.85 16.79
CA CYS A 203 -15.79 6.18 16.74
C CYS A 203 -16.27 6.72 18.10
N ASP A 204 -16.36 5.88 19.11
CA ASP A 204 -16.83 6.24 20.47
C ASP A 204 -15.70 6.77 21.37
N ALA A 205 -14.62 7.30 20.76
CA ALA A 205 -13.55 7.90 21.53
C ALA A 205 -13.90 9.33 21.93
N GLU A 206 -13.60 9.69 23.19
CA GLU A 206 -13.89 11.02 23.74
C GLU A 206 -13.09 12.15 23.07
N ASN A 207 -11.98 11.81 22.41
CA ASN A 207 -11.12 12.78 21.75
C ASN A 207 -10.30 12.11 20.63
N TYR A 208 -9.75 12.96 19.74
CA TYR A 208 -8.98 12.52 18.57
C TYR A 208 -7.75 11.65 18.92
N GLY A 209 -7.08 11.93 20.04
CA GLY A 209 -5.97 11.10 20.51
C GLY A 209 -6.41 9.70 20.92
N GLY A 210 -7.60 9.56 21.50
CA GLY A 210 -8.22 8.27 21.82
C GLY A 210 -8.61 7.48 20.56
N GLU A 211 -9.14 8.16 19.53
CA GLU A 211 -9.48 7.54 18.23
C GLU A 211 -8.23 6.97 17.55
N ILE A 212 -7.13 7.74 17.49
CA ILE A 212 -5.86 7.28 16.93
C ILE A 212 -5.33 6.08 17.72
N GLY A 213 -5.35 6.15 19.06
CA GLY A 213 -4.91 5.04 19.90
C GLY A 213 -5.70 3.77 19.65
N ARG A 214 -7.02 3.87 19.44
CA ARG A 214 -7.89 2.74 19.12
C ARG A 214 -7.67 2.19 17.72
N ALA A 215 -7.35 3.03 16.73
CA ALA A 215 -7.09 2.60 15.36
C ALA A 215 -5.84 1.72 15.21
N HIS A 216 -4.95 1.70 16.22
CA HIS A 216 -3.68 0.96 16.20
C HIS A 216 -3.64 -0.25 17.16
N VAL A 217 -4.75 -0.59 17.78
CA VAL A 217 -4.93 -1.79 18.61
C VAL A 217 -5.48 -2.94 17.79
#